data_9f855d1baa27dd6154fabebc16f61d3e
#
_entry.id   9f855d1baa27dd6154fabebc16f61d3e
#
_cell.length_a   1.000
_cell.length_b   1.000
_cell.length_c   1.000
_cell.angle_alpha   90.00
_cell.angle_beta   90.00
_cell.angle_gamma   90.00
#
_symmetry.space_group_name_H-M   'P 1'
#
loop_
_entity.id
_entity.type
_entity.pdbx_description
1 polymer ?
#
loop_
_entity_poly.entity_id
_entity_poly.type
_entity_poly.pdbx_seq_one_letter_code
_entity_poly.pdbx_strand_id
1 'polypeptide(L)'
;VLDRTFNYNNKRALELLKLFREFPEIRFHLEIHPALLTNELKTALADMPTGCLHLEAGIQSLHENVLMQSRRSGDLQHSLEGLRYLCSLTNMETHADLIAGLPLYKLEQIFEDIHVLAHFGAGEIQLESLKVLPGTEMRKRAEEWGIRYSPYPPYEVLETNEITAEELQYARQLSRLLDGYYNTPIWQKITCQLILSESGFLKSFLNFLIASDVIDKPLSIEKRGLLLYDFCKQVYPEYTVHVSVAWIIAGLSLKKAPAEKVMTKHQNPPSVWNILQGKYKDSLKLCRLPHKTGNYWFGFEPETQIHVPVFIAEN
;
A
#
# COMPACT_ATOMS: atom_id res chain seq x y z
N VAL A 1 -12.77 0.07 -17.02
CA VAL A 1 -13.81 -0.84 -17.54
C VAL A 1 -14.94 -0.88 -16.54
N LEU A 2 -16.17 -0.56 -16.96
CA LEU A 2 -17.34 -0.57 -16.08
C LEU A 2 -17.92 -2.00 -15.98
N ASP A 3 -17.23 -2.87 -15.28
CA ASP A 3 -17.65 -4.25 -15.04
C ASP A 3 -17.31 -4.61 -13.58
N ARG A 4 -18.30 -5.06 -12.82
CA ARG A 4 -18.13 -5.37 -11.38
C ARG A 4 -17.30 -6.62 -11.12
N THR A 5 -17.11 -7.48 -12.11
CA THR A 5 -16.28 -8.69 -12.02
C THR A 5 -15.85 -9.06 -13.43
N PHE A 6 -14.71 -8.49 -13.84
CA PHE A 6 -14.16 -8.65 -15.19
C PHE A 6 -14.00 -10.11 -15.60
N ASN A 7 -13.55 -10.97 -14.68
CA ASN A 7 -13.28 -12.39 -14.93
C ASN A 7 -14.44 -13.34 -14.61
N TYR A 8 -15.67 -12.82 -14.47
CA TYR A 8 -16.85 -13.67 -14.30
C TYR A 8 -17.07 -14.62 -15.50
N ASN A 9 -16.85 -14.11 -16.71
CA ASN A 9 -16.86 -14.91 -17.93
C ASN A 9 -15.42 -15.02 -18.47
N ASN A 10 -14.81 -16.20 -18.26
CA ASN A 10 -13.40 -16.47 -18.60
C ASN A 10 -13.10 -16.23 -20.10
N LYS A 11 -13.97 -16.71 -21.00
CA LYS A 11 -13.76 -16.56 -22.46
C LYS A 11 -13.73 -15.08 -22.86
N ARG A 12 -14.73 -14.30 -22.42
CA ARG A 12 -14.80 -12.86 -22.67
C ARG A 12 -13.59 -12.13 -22.08
N ALA A 13 -13.17 -12.46 -20.86
CA ALA A 13 -12.02 -11.86 -20.22
C ALA A 13 -10.74 -12.10 -21.04
N LEU A 14 -10.50 -13.31 -21.52
CA LEU A 14 -9.36 -13.64 -22.35
C LEU A 14 -9.39 -12.90 -23.71
N GLU A 15 -10.54 -12.74 -24.33
CA GLU A 15 -10.69 -11.98 -25.56
C GLU A 15 -10.40 -10.49 -25.35
N LEU A 16 -10.86 -9.92 -24.23
CA LEU A 16 -10.59 -8.51 -23.88
C LEU A 16 -9.11 -8.29 -23.52
N LEU A 17 -8.46 -9.19 -22.80
CA LEU A 17 -7.03 -9.08 -22.51
C LEU A 17 -6.18 -9.10 -23.79
N LYS A 18 -6.54 -9.93 -24.78
CA LYS A 18 -5.91 -9.90 -26.10
C LYS A 18 -6.05 -8.54 -26.78
N LEU A 19 -7.25 -7.95 -26.73
CA LEU A 19 -7.50 -6.62 -27.29
C LEU A 19 -6.71 -5.54 -26.55
N PHE A 20 -6.70 -5.54 -25.21
CA PHE A 20 -6.00 -4.55 -24.39
C PHE A 20 -4.48 -4.57 -24.65
N ARG A 21 -3.93 -5.73 -24.96
CA ARG A 21 -2.52 -5.90 -25.31
C ARG A 21 -2.10 -5.15 -26.58
N GLU A 22 -3.04 -4.84 -27.47
CA GLU A 22 -2.81 -4.05 -28.67
C GLU A 22 -2.64 -2.54 -28.38
N PHE A 23 -2.96 -2.12 -27.14
CA PHE A 23 -2.92 -0.71 -26.69
C PHE A 23 -2.05 -0.58 -25.42
N PRO A 24 -0.75 -0.86 -25.48
CA PRO A 24 0.11 -0.90 -24.29
C PRO A 24 0.30 0.46 -23.61
N GLU A 25 -0.01 1.55 -24.30
CA GLU A 25 0.01 2.94 -23.79
C GLU A 25 -1.23 3.29 -22.95
N ILE A 26 -2.28 2.45 -22.96
CA ILE A 26 -3.49 2.65 -22.18
C ILE A 26 -3.41 1.84 -20.90
N ARG A 27 -3.64 2.48 -19.76
CA ARG A 27 -3.79 1.80 -18.47
C ARG A 27 -5.27 1.45 -18.25
N PHE A 28 -5.58 0.16 -18.26
CA PHE A 28 -6.92 -0.36 -18.00
C PHE A 28 -7.08 -0.70 -16.52
N HIS A 29 -8.14 -0.16 -15.92
CA HIS A 29 -8.54 -0.51 -14.56
C HIS A 29 -9.63 -1.60 -14.61
N LEU A 30 -9.42 -2.73 -13.92
CA LEU A 30 -10.29 -3.89 -13.94
C LEU A 30 -10.61 -4.36 -12.52
N GLU A 31 -11.91 -4.49 -12.21
CA GLU A 31 -12.36 -5.19 -11.01
C GLU A 31 -12.31 -6.70 -11.25
N ILE A 32 -11.53 -7.42 -10.45
CA ILE A 32 -11.29 -8.86 -10.61
C ILE A 32 -11.66 -9.64 -9.35
N HIS A 33 -12.26 -10.82 -9.52
CA HIS A 33 -12.51 -11.73 -8.40
C HIS A 33 -11.39 -12.76 -8.31
N PRO A 34 -10.54 -12.75 -7.27
CA PRO A 34 -9.35 -13.61 -7.19
C PRO A 34 -9.66 -15.11 -7.28
N ALA A 35 -10.78 -15.58 -6.68
CA ALA A 35 -11.14 -16.99 -6.73
C ALA A 35 -11.53 -17.50 -8.13
N LEU A 36 -11.83 -16.61 -9.08
CA LEU A 36 -12.22 -16.99 -10.46
C LEU A 36 -11.03 -17.00 -11.43
N LEU A 37 -9.80 -17.02 -10.94
CA LEU A 37 -8.59 -17.07 -11.76
C LEU A 37 -8.34 -18.48 -12.26
N THR A 38 -8.60 -18.73 -13.56
CA THR A 38 -8.18 -19.95 -14.24
C THR A 38 -6.71 -19.89 -14.63
N ASN A 39 -6.11 -21.03 -14.96
CA ASN A 39 -4.70 -21.07 -15.40
C ASN A 39 -4.48 -20.28 -16.68
N GLU A 40 -5.46 -20.28 -17.60
CA GLU A 40 -5.39 -19.50 -18.83
C GLU A 40 -5.41 -18.00 -18.54
N LEU A 41 -6.26 -17.53 -17.60
CA LEU A 41 -6.26 -16.13 -17.16
C LEU A 41 -4.96 -15.74 -16.47
N LYS A 42 -4.43 -16.59 -15.60
CA LYS A 42 -3.13 -16.37 -14.96
C LYS A 42 -2.03 -16.15 -15.99
N THR A 43 -1.95 -17.04 -17.00
CA THR A 43 -0.99 -16.90 -18.10
C THR A 43 -1.22 -15.60 -18.88
N ALA A 44 -2.46 -15.30 -19.24
CA ALA A 44 -2.78 -14.10 -20.02
C ALA A 44 -2.43 -12.80 -19.25
N LEU A 45 -2.65 -12.75 -17.93
CA LEU A 45 -2.27 -11.62 -17.08
C LEU A 45 -0.74 -11.48 -16.96
N ALA A 46 -0.02 -12.59 -16.78
CA ALA A 46 1.44 -12.55 -16.72
C ALA A 46 2.09 -12.06 -18.03
N ASP A 47 1.43 -12.30 -19.16
CA ASP A 47 1.89 -11.89 -20.49
C ASP A 47 1.51 -10.44 -20.88
N MET A 48 0.77 -9.70 -20.02
CA MET A 48 0.39 -8.32 -20.32
C MET A 48 1.58 -7.36 -20.27
N PRO A 49 1.59 -6.31 -21.13
CA PRO A 49 2.62 -5.29 -21.08
C PRO A 49 2.67 -4.61 -19.70
N THR A 50 3.89 -4.28 -19.24
CA THR A 50 4.09 -3.62 -17.96
C THR A 50 3.35 -2.27 -17.89
N GLY A 51 2.57 -2.08 -16.80
CA GLY A 51 1.80 -0.85 -16.55
C GLY A 51 0.47 -0.76 -17.32
N CYS A 52 0.16 -1.72 -18.19
CA CYS A 52 -1.08 -1.74 -18.96
C CYS A 52 -2.33 -2.03 -18.10
N LEU A 53 -2.17 -2.78 -17.01
CA LEU A 53 -3.28 -3.14 -16.12
C LEU A 53 -3.09 -2.59 -14.71
N HIS A 54 -4.20 -2.16 -14.12
CA HIS A 54 -4.40 -1.93 -12.71
C HIS A 54 -5.56 -2.80 -12.25
N LEU A 55 -5.32 -3.73 -11.33
CA LEU A 55 -6.31 -4.70 -10.90
C LEU A 55 -6.83 -4.36 -9.51
N GLU A 56 -8.14 -4.20 -9.39
CA GLU A 56 -8.85 -4.05 -8.13
C GLU A 56 -9.43 -5.40 -7.70
N ALA A 57 -8.92 -5.93 -6.60
CA ALA A 57 -9.36 -7.20 -6.02
C ALA A 57 -10.22 -6.95 -4.78
N GLY A 58 -11.54 -6.92 -4.96
CA GLY A 58 -12.49 -6.70 -3.89
C GLY A 58 -12.60 -7.91 -2.97
N ILE A 59 -11.69 -8.05 -2.00
CA ILE A 59 -11.70 -9.16 -1.04
C ILE A 59 -12.64 -8.89 0.15
N GLN A 60 -12.76 -7.64 0.57
CA GLN A 60 -13.63 -7.06 1.61
C GLN A 60 -13.26 -7.44 3.04
N SER A 61 -12.85 -8.67 3.31
CA SER A 61 -12.32 -9.21 4.56
C SER A 61 -11.64 -10.55 4.28
N LEU A 62 -10.72 -10.98 5.14
CA LEU A 62 -10.08 -12.31 5.10
C LEU A 62 -10.70 -13.28 6.13
N HIS A 63 -11.87 -12.93 6.70
CA HIS A 63 -12.58 -13.75 7.67
C HIS A 63 -13.83 -14.38 7.05
N GLU A 64 -13.88 -15.72 7.02
CA GLU A 64 -14.94 -16.47 6.36
C GLU A 64 -16.35 -16.15 6.90
N ASN A 65 -16.47 -16.03 8.24
CA ASN A 65 -17.74 -15.68 8.89
C ASN A 65 -18.26 -14.29 8.48
N VAL A 66 -17.37 -13.31 8.28
CA VAL A 66 -17.70 -11.96 7.79
C VAL A 66 -18.19 -12.02 6.35
N LEU A 67 -17.49 -12.76 5.50
CA LEU A 67 -17.83 -12.91 4.08
C LEU A 67 -19.16 -13.66 3.90
N MET A 68 -19.38 -14.75 4.63
CA MET A 68 -20.64 -15.51 4.60
C MET A 68 -21.82 -14.63 5.02
N GLN A 69 -21.70 -13.85 6.08
CA GLN A 69 -22.76 -12.97 6.56
C GLN A 69 -23.07 -11.85 5.58
N SER A 70 -22.04 -11.39 4.87
CA SER A 70 -22.18 -10.38 3.81
C SER A 70 -22.64 -10.94 2.46
N ARG A 71 -23.05 -12.23 2.42
CA ARG A 71 -23.43 -12.98 1.19
C ARG A 71 -22.35 -12.96 0.11
N ARG A 72 -21.10 -12.85 0.52
CA ARG A 72 -19.94 -13.08 -0.34
C ARG A 72 -19.42 -14.49 -0.10
N SER A 73 -20.32 -15.48 -0.28
CA SER A 73 -19.96 -16.89 -0.19
C SER A 73 -19.08 -17.26 -1.38
N GLY A 74 -17.84 -17.51 -1.12
CA GLY A 74 -16.85 -18.04 -2.04
C GLY A 74 -15.85 -18.86 -1.24
N ASP A 75 -15.06 -19.65 -1.91
CA ASP A 75 -13.94 -20.34 -1.26
C ASP A 75 -12.87 -19.31 -0.93
N LEU A 76 -12.76 -18.96 0.36
CA LEU A 76 -11.77 -18.00 0.86
C LEU A 76 -10.36 -18.45 0.52
N GLN A 77 -10.06 -19.76 0.60
CA GLN A 77 -8.75 -20.29 0.28
C GLN A 77 -8.38 -20.02 -1.19
N HIS A 78 -9.30 -20.28 -2.13
CA HIS A 78 -9.09 -19.95 -3.54
C HIS A 78 -8.96 -18.44 -3.77
N SER A 79 -9.69 -17.60 -3.02
CA SER A 79 -9.56 -16.14 -3.08
C SER A 79 -8.16 -15.69 -2.63
N LEU A 80 -7.65 -16.24 -1.52
CA LEU A 80 -6.32 -15.93 -1.01
C LEU A 80 -5.20 -16.39 -1.94
N GLU A 81 -5.32 -17.60 -2.51
CA GLU A 81 -4.36 -18.12 -3.51
C GLU A 81 -4.35 -17.26 -4.78
N GLY A 82 -5.53 -16.88 -5.26
CA GLY A 82 -5.66 -15.99 -6.41
C GLY A 82 -5.08 -14.60 -6.14
N LEU A 83 -5.36 -14.00 -4.98
CA LEU A 83 -4.83 -12.70 -4.58
C LEU A 83 -3.31 -12.74 -4.44
N ARG A 84 -2.76 -13.78 -3.79
CA ARG A 84 -1.30 -13.97 -3.69
C ARG A 84 -0.65 -14.06 -5.07
N TYR A 85 -1.29 -14.77 -6.00
CA TYR A 85 -0.82 -14.83 -7.37
C TYR A 85 -0.83 -13.44 -8.03
N LEU A 86 -1.93 -12.68 -7.93
CA LEU A 86 -2.01 -11.33 -8.49
C LEU A 86 -0.92 -10.40 -7.92
N CYS A 87 -0.74 -10.41 -6.61
CA CYS A 87 0.30 -9.62 -5.94
C CYS A 87 1.74 -10.04 -6.32
N SER A 88 1.94 -11.26 -6.82
CA SER A 88 3.25 -11.72 -7.30
C SER A 88 3.62 -11.21 -8.70
N LEU A 89 2.66 -10.68 -9.44
CA LEU A 89 2.88 -10.15 -10.79
C LEU A 89 3.59 -8.79 -10.71
N THR A 90 4.71 -8.65 -11.42
CA THR A 90 5.52 -7.43 -11.42
C THR A 90 5.21 -6.47 -12.57
N ASN A 91 4.38 -6.91 -13.51
CA ASN A 91 3.99 -6.16 -14.70
C ASN A 91 2.70 -5.33 -14.51
N MET A 92 2.06 -5.42 -13.35
CA MET A 92 0.83 -4.69 -13.03
C MET A 92 0.75 -4.37 -11.54
N GLU A 93 -0.11 -3.42 -11.19
CA GLU A 93 -0.42 -3.09 -9.80
C GLU A 93 -1.70 -3.81 -9.38
N THR A 94 -1.66 -4.43 -8.20
CA THR A 94 -2.82 -5.08 -7.59
C THR A 94 -3.24 -4.29 -6.36
N HIS A 95 -4.51 -3.95 -6.32
CA HIS A 95 -5.19 -3.20 -5.30
C HIS A 95 -6.13 -4.15 -4.54
N ALA A 96 -6.04 -4.19 -3.24
CA ALA A 96 -6.87 -5.04 -2.38
C ALA A 96 -7.79 -4.18 -1.51
N ASP A 97 -9.10 -4.46 -1.55
CA ASP A 97 -10.11 -3.69 -0.82
C ASP A 97 -10.60 -4.43 0.40
N LEU A 98 -10.63 -3.72 1.52
CA LEU A 98 -11.29 -4.10 2.76
C LEU A 98 -12.46 -3.15 3.04
N ILE A 99 -13.51 -3.62 3.74
CA ILE A 99 -14.66 -2.80 4.11
C ILE A 99 -14.88 -2.84 5.61
N ALA A 100 -14.61 -1.73 6.31
CA ALA A 100 -14.92 -1.56 7.71
C ALA A 100 -16.44 -1.43 7.94
N GLY A 101 -16.95 -2.06 9.01
CA GLY A 101 -18.36 -2.03 9.36
C GLY A 101 -19.21 -3.13 8.71
N LEU A 102 -18.60 -4.14 8.10
CA LEU A 102 -19.29 -5.37 7.74
C LEU A 102 -19.78 -6.10 9.01
N PRO A 103 -20.92 -6.84 8.95
CA PRO A 103 -21.36 -7.67 10.06
C PRO A 103 -20.29 -8.66 10.52
N LEU A 104 -20.13 -8.83 11.82
CA LEU A 104 -19.15 -9.69 12.48
C LEU A 104 -17.67 -9.25 12.30
N TYR A 105 -17.40 -8.10 11.68
CA TYR A 105 -16.04 -7.63 11.41
C TYR A 105 -15.58 -6.63 12.47
N LYS A 106 -14.61 -7.04 13.26
CA LYS A 106 -14.04 -6.24 14.37
C LYS A 106 -12.84 -5.43 13.92
N LEU A 107 -12.54 -4.37 14.66
CA LEU A 107 -11.38 -3.50 14.38
C LEU A 107 -10.05 -4.28 14.39
N GLU A 108 -9.85 -5.21 15.34
CA GLU A 108 -8.63 -6.02 15.41
C GLU A 108 -8.43 -6.87 14.17
N GLN A 109 -9.50 -7.45 13.63
CA GLN A 109 -9.47 -8.26 12.41
C GLN A 109 -9.09 -7.43 11.17
N ILE A 110 -9.46 -6.14 11.14
CA ILE A 110 -9.02 -5.22 10.08
C ILE A 110 -7.50 -5.06 10.09
N PHE A 111 -6.87 -4.94 11.26
CA PHE A 111 -5.40 -4.88 11.37
C PHE A 111 -4.74 -6.19 10.94
N GLU A 112 -5.33 -7.33 11.29
CA GLU A 112 -4.86 -8.66 10.86
C GLU A 112 -4.90 -8.80 9.35
N ASP A 113 -6.02 -8.41 8.73
CA ASP A 113 -6.21 -8.45 7.28
C ASP A 113 -5.19 -7.56 6.55
N ILE A 114 -4.96 -6.33 7.03
CA ILE A 114 -3.94 -5.43 6.47
C ILE A 114 -2.55 -6.05 6.55
N HIS A 115 -2.20 -6.70 7.67
CA HIS A 115 -0.91 -7.38 7.82
C HIS A 115 -0.75 -8.51 6.79
N VAL A 116 -1.79 -9.33 6.58
CA VAL A 116 -1.78 -10.42 5.59
C VAL A 116 -1.66 -9.87 4.16
N LEU A 117 -2.39 -8.81 3.83
CA LEU A 117 -2.32 -8.15 2.51
C LEU A 117 -0.94 -7.56 2.24
N ALA A 118 -0.33 -6.92 3.25
CA ALA A 118 1.05 -6.43 3.17
C ALA A 118 2.05 -7.58 2.97
N HIS A 119 1.84 -8.72 3.63
CA HIS A 119 2.66 -9.93 3.45
C HIS A 119 2.53 -10.52 2.04
N PHE A 120 1.37 -10.42 1.40
CA PHE A 120 1.20 -10.83 0.00
C PHE A 120 1.86 -9.87 -0.99
N GLY A 121 2.24 -8.67 -0.55
CA GLY A 121 2.84 -7.64 -1.39
C GLY A 121 1.79 -6.89 -2.22
N ALA A 122 0.57 -6.69 -1.69
CA ALA A 122 -0.43 -5.86 -2.34
C ALA A 122 0.15 -4.48 -2.68
N GLY A 123 -0.01 -4.04 -3.93
CA GLY A 123 0.49 -2.73 -4.39
C GLY A 123 -0.22 -1.57 -3.70
N GLU A 124 -1.52 -1.73 -3.46
CA GLU A 124 -2.34 -0.81 -2.67
C GLU A 124 -3.26 -1.61 -1.75
N ILE A 125 -3.56 -1.07 -0.57
CA ILE A 125 -4.57 -1.58 0.37
C ILE A 125 -5.55 -0.45 0.65
N GLN A 126 -6.79 -0.61 0.21
CA GLN A 126 -7.85 0.33 0.52
C GLN A 126 -8.73 -0.20 1.64
N LEU A 127 -9.05 0.68 2.59
CA LEU A 127 -9.98 0.40 3.68
C LEU A 127 -11.15 1.38 3.58
N GLU A 128 -12.26 0.91 3.01
CA GLU A 128 -13.48 1.71 2.82
C GLU A 128 -14.46 1.50 3.97
N SER A 129 -15.32 2.50 4.21
CA SER A 129 -16.49 2.33 5.09
C SER A 129 -17.65 1.69 4.35
N LEU A 130 -18.35 0.76 5.01
CA LEU A 130 -19.56 0.15 4.47
C LEU A 130 -20.61 1.22 4.12
N LYS A 131 -21.18 1.12 2.93
CA LYS A 131 -22.31 1.96 2.47
C LYS A 131 -23.58 1.11 2.37
N VAL A 132 -24.57 1.42 3.18
CA VAL A 132 -25.83 0.66 3.31
C VAL A 132 -26.84 1.12 2.27
N LEU A 133 -26.62 0.72 1.01
CA LEU A 133 -27.36 1.23 -0.15
C LEU A 133 -28.84 0.81 -0.14
N PRO A 134 -29.77 1.67 -0.62
CA PRO A 134 -31.17 1.33 -0.79
C PRO A 134 -31.39 0.09 -1.66
N GLY A 135 -32.34 -0.76 -1.30
CA GLY A 135 -32.69 -1.96 -2.04
C GLY A 135 -31.81 -3.18 -1.78
N THR A 136 -30.71 -3.04 -1.06
CA THR A 136 -29.81 -4.15 -0.73
C THR A 136 -30.33 -5.00 0.43
N GLU A 137 -29.95 -6.28 0.47
CA GLU A 137 -30.24 -7.16 1.63
C GLU A 137 -29.55 -6.65 2.90
N MET A 138 -28.36 -6.06 2.79
CA MET A 138 -27.65 -5.43 3.88
C MET A 138 -28.56 -4.39 4.58
N ARG A 139 -29.23 -3.54 3.82
CA ARG A 139 -30.15 -2.53 4.37
C ARG A 139 -31.39 -3.14 5.00
N LYS A 140 -31.97 -4.22 4.42
CA LYS A 140 -33.14 -4.91 4.98
C LYS A 140 -32.83 -5.56 6.32
N ARG A 141 -31.60 -6.07 6.49
CA ARG A 141 -31.17 -6.79 7.69
C ARG A 141 -30.31 -5.92 8.63
N ALA A 142 -30.24 -4.62 8.40
CA ALA A 142 -29.38 -3.72 9.19
C ALA A 142 -29.68 -3.80 10.70
N GLU A 143 -30.96 -3.87 11.10
CA GLU A 143 -31.38 -3.99 12.48
C GLU A 143 -30.90 -5.29 13.14
N GLU A 144 -30.89 -6.43 12.41
CA GLU A 144 -30.40 -7.72 12.89
C GLU A 144 -28.92 -7.67 13.31
N TRP A 145 -28.11 -6.88 12.61
CA TRP A 145 -26.68 -6.71 12.88
C TRP A 145 -26.35 -5.45 13.67
N GLY A 146 -27.37 -4.77 14.22
CA GLY A 146 -27.19 -3.51 14.93
C GLY A 146 -26.55 -2.42 14.08
N ILE A 147 -26.67 -2.51 12.75
CA ILE A 147 -26.09 -1.52 11.84
C ILE A 147 -26.87 -0.21 11.95
N ARG A 148 -26.23 0.81 12.44
CA ARG A 148 -26.68 2.21 12.33
C ARG A 148 -25.93 2.86 11.17
N TYR A 149 -26.63 3.60 10.34
CA TYR A 149 -26.08 4.24 9.14
C TYR A 149 -26.71 5.61 8.90
N SER A 150 -26.00 6.45 8.14
CA SER A 150 -26.53 7.76 7.71
C SER A 150 -27.78 7.56 6.84
N PRO A 151 -28.89 8.24 7.12
CA PRO A 151 -30.07 8.19 6.26
C PRO A 151 -29.88 8.91 4.92
N TYR A 152 -28.81 9.70 4.80
CA TYR A 152 -28.45 10.47 3.60
C TYR A 152 -27.28 9.81 2.84
N PRO A 153 -27.22 9.98 1.50
CA PRO A 153 -26.06 9.57 0.73
C PRO A 153 -24.75 10.10 1.33
N PRO A 154 -23.71 9.27 1.36
CA PRO A 154 -23.55 7.96 0.75
C PRO A 154 -24.08 6.77 1.58
N TYR A 155 -24.90 6.98 2.60
CA TYR A 155 -25.48 5.95 3.48
C TYR A 155 -24.44 5.17 4.27
N GLU A 156 -23.43 5.87 4.73
CA GLU A 156 -22.27 5.31 5.42
C GLU A 156 -22.68 4.73 6.78
N VAL A 157 -22.09 3.58 7.12
CA VAL A 157 -22.24 2.95 8.43
C VAL A 157 -21.67 3.86 9.53
N LEU A 158 -22.37 3.91 10.66
CA LEU A 158 -21.97 4.70 11.83
C LEU A 158 -21.52 3.80 12.99
N GLU A 159 -22.14 2.63 13.14
CA GLU A 159 -21.76 1.58 14.10
C GLU A 159 -22.45 0.25 13.72
N THR A 160 -21.95 -0.85 14.31
CA THR A 160 -22.58 -2.19 14.26
C THR A 160 -22.50 -2.82 15.64
N ASN A 161 -22.98 -4.08 15.79
CA ASN A 161 -22.81 -4.81 17.05
C ASN A 161 -21.35 -5.08 17.41
N GLU A 162 -20.45 -5.15 16.43
CA GLU A 162 -19.04 -5.55 16.59
C GLU A 162 -18.05 -4.40 16.56
N ILE A 163 -18.44 -3.25 16.03
CA ILE A 163 -17.57 -2.08 15.89
C ILE A 163 -18.33 -0.80 16.25
N THR A 164 -17.83 -0.06 17.22
CA THR A 164 -18.40 1.19 17.71
C THR A 164 -18.18 2.37 16.75
N ALA A 165 -18.87 3.48 16.97
CA ALA A 165 -18.68 4.69 16.17
C ALA A 165 -17.25 5.25 16.28
N GLU A 166 -16.66 5.17 17.47
CA GLU A 166 -15.28 5.58 17.73
C GLU A 166 -14.29 4.69 16.98
N GLU A 167 -14.52 3.37 16.99
CA GLU A 167 -13.68 2.40 16.26
C GLU A 167 -13.82 2.56 14.74
N LEU A 168 -15.02 2.87 14.22
CA LEU A 168 -15.18 3.20 12.79
C LEU A 168 -14.49 4.50 12.43
N GLN A 169 -14.50 5.51 13.31
CA GLN A 169 -13.71 6.72 13.10
C GLN A 169 -12.20 6.40 13.07
N TYR A 170 -11.75 5.53 13.97
CA TYR A 170 -10.38 5.06 14.01
C TYR A 170 -10.00 4.27 12.73
N ALA A 171 -10.91 3.42 12.21
CA ALA A 171 -10.72 2.72 10.93
C ALA A 171 -10.63 3.70 9.74
N ARG A 172 -11.42 4.78 9.73
CA ARG A 172 -11.28 5.86 8.72
C ARG A 172 -9.93 6.57 8.80
N GLN A 173 -9.41 6.78 10.00
CA GLN A 173 -8.07 7.34 10.19
C GLN A 173 -6.97 6.35 9.79
N LEU A 174 -7.19 5.05 10.02
CA LEU A 174 -6.30 3.99 9.51
C LEU A 174 -6.26 3.96 7.98
N SER A 175 -7.42 4.12 7.30
CA SER A 175 -7.47 4.28 5.84
C SER A 175 -6.59 5.44 5.36
N ARG A 176 -6.68 6.61 6.00
CA ARG A 176 -5.82 7.77 5.66
C ARG A 176 -4.33 7.52 5.92
N LEU A 177 -3.99 6.73 6.95
CA LEU A 177 -2.61 6.30 7.17
C LEU A 177 -2.14 5.41 6.01
N LEU A 178 -2.95 4.42 5.59
CA LEU A 178 -2.63 3.56 4.45
C LEU A 178 -2.39 4.40 3.19
N ASP A 179 -3.30 5.30 2.85
CA ASP A 179 -3.17 6.20 1.70
C ASP A 179 -1.91 7.07 1.78
N GLY A 180 -1.62 7.58 2.97
CA GLY A 180 -0.50 8.49 3.17
C GLY A 180 0.86 7.83 3.16
N TYR A 181 0.95 6.54 3.50
CA TYR A 181 2.23 5.86 3.74
C TYR A 181 2.36 4.55 2.99
N TYR A 182 1.39 3.63 3.11
CA TYR A 182 1.46 2.35 2.39
C TYR A 182 1.17 2.52 0.89
N ASN A 183 0.11 3.23 0.53
CA ASN A 183 -0.30 3.45 -0.87
C ASN A 183 0.50 4.59 -1.55
N THR A 184 1.42 5.24 -0.83
CA THR A 184 2.30 6.26 -1.39
C THR A 184 3.66 5.64 -1.77
N PRO A 185 4.03 5.54 -3.05
CA PRO A 185 5.20 4.78 -3.53
C PRO A 185 6.50 5.08 -2.79
N ILE A 186 6.72 6.36 -2.42
CA ILE A 186 7.93 6.80 -1.71
C ILE A 186 8.05 6.13 -0.34
N TRP A 187 6.95 5.99 0.39
CA TRP A 187 6.94 5.47 1.76
C TRP A 187 6.54 4.01 1.84
N GLN A 188 6.00 3.43 0.75
CA GLN A 188 5.46 2.08 0.71
C GLN A 188 6.43 1.03 1.24
N LYS A 189 7.64 1.00 0.70
CA LYS A 189 8.63 -0.04 1.05
C LYS A 189 8.97 -0.04 2.54
N ILE A 190 9.22 1.14 3.12
CA ILE A 190 9.54 1.23 4.55
C ILE A 190 8.32 0.98 5.41
N THR A 191 7.14 1.44 5.01
CA THR A 191 5.89 1.19 5.73
C THR A 191 5.54 -0.31 5.74
N CYS A 192 5.63 -0.98 4.58
CA CYS A 192 5.44 -2.43 4.47
C CYS A 192 6.44 -3.19 5.37
N GLN A 193 7.71 -2.83 5.34
CA GLN A 193 8.73 -3.43 6.21
C GLN A 193 8.37 -3.28 7.69
N LEU A 194 7.95 -2.09 8.13
CA LEU A 194 7.54 -1.85 9.51
C LEU A 194 6.27 -2.64 9.88
N ILE A 195 5.28 -2.75 8.99
CA ILE A 195 4.09 -3.58 9.21
C ILE A 195 4.46 -5.04 9.45
N LEU A 196 5.40 -5.58 8.67
CA LEU A 196 5.77 -6.99 8.70
C LEU A 196 6.73 -7.35 9.84
N SER A 197 7.59 -6.41 10.24
CA SER A 197 8.65 -6.67 11.24
C SER A 197 8.27 -6.27 12.65
N GLU A 198 7.40 -5.26 12.82
CA GLU A 198 7.09 -4.65 14.11
C GLU A 198 5.64 -4.86 14.50
N SER A 199 5.39 -5.79 15.41
CA SER A 199 4.04 -6.03 15.93
C SER A 199 3.46 -4.75 16.55
N GLY A 200 2.27 -4.36 16.10
CA GLY A 200 1.58 -3.15 16.57
C GLY A 200 2.04 -1.83 15.95
N PHE A 201 2.93 -1.84 14.96
CA PHE A 201 3.39 -0.63 14.27
C PHE A 201 2.23 0.24 13.78
N LEU A 202 1.28 -0.32 13.04
CA LEU A 202 0.14 0.44 12.49
C LEU A 202 -0.64 1.16 13.60
N LYS A 203 -0.94 0.46 14.70
CA LYS A 203 -1.70 1.00 15.82
C LYS A 203 -0.93 2.11 16.55
N SER A 204 0.35 1.89 16.82
CA SER A 204 1.19 2.87 17.52
C SER A 204 1.48 4.10 16.64
N PHE A 205 1.72 3.90 15.34
CA PHE A 205 1.94 5.02 14.42
C PHE A 205 0.67 5.84 14.17
N LEU A 206 -0.49 5.17 14.04
CA LEU A 206 -1.77 5.87 13.94
C LEU A 206 -2.04 6.71 15.17
N ASN A 207 -1.83 6.16 16.38
CA ASN A 207 -1.99 6.89 17.63
C ASN A 207 -1.05 8.11 17.72
N PHE A 208 0.20 7.98 17.25
CA PHE A 208 1.14 9.09 17.17
C PHE A 208 0.64 10.20 16.23
N LEU A 209 0.09 9.84 15.05
CA LEU A 209 -0.46 10.83 14.11
C LEU A 209 -1.72 11.52 14.64
N ILE A 210 -2.59 10.79 15.35
CA ILE A 210 -3.79 11.32 16.03
C ILE A 210 -3.36 12.29 17.14
N ALA A 211 -2.44 11.88 18.01
CA ALA A 211 -1.95 12.71 19.12
C ALA A 211 -1.23 13.97 18.61
N SER A 212 -0.63 13.92 17.43
CA SER A 212 -0.01 15.07 16.76
C SER A 212 -1.02 15.97 16.03
N ASP A 213 -2.30 15.62 16.05
CA ASP A 213 -3.40 16.36 15.36
C ASP A 213 -3.13 16.58 13.86
N VAL A 214 -2.63 15.55 13.17
CA VAL A 214 -2.24 15.66 11.74
C VAL A 214 -2.93 14.67 10.81
N ILE A 215 -3.52 13.58 11.32
CA ILE A 215 -4.06 12.48 10.50
C ILE A 215 -5.22 12.93 9.59
N ASP A 216 -6.02 13.88 10.04
CA ASP A 216 -7.18 14.40 9.33
C ASP A 216 -6.85 15.64 8.46
N LYS A 217 -5.55 16.01 8.36
CA LYS A 217 -5.08 17.18 7.62
C LYS A 217 -4.35 16.79 6.35
N PRO A 218 -4.44 17.58 5.28
CA PRO A 218 -3.63 17.34 4.08
C PRO A 218 -2.14 17.55 4.42
N LEU A 219 -1.32 16.52 4.12
CA LEU A 219 0.10 16.54 4.39
C LEU A 219 0.89 16.43 3.09
N SER A 220 1.93 17.27 2.95
CA SER A 220 2.92 17.09 1.88
C SER A 220 3.72 15.79 2.07
N ILE A 221 4.27 15.28 0.97
CA ILE A 221 5.14 14.10 0.97
C ILE A 221 6.32 14.29 1.95
N GLU A 222 6.96 15.47 1.94
CA GLU A 222 8.04 15.80 2.87
C GLU A 222 7.56 15.75 4.34
N LYS A 223 6.40 16.33 4.65
CA LYS A 223 5.87 16.33 6.02
C LYS A 223 5.56 14.93 6.51
N ARG A 224 5.02 14.06 5.64
CA ARG A 224 4.82 12.64 5.96
C ARG A 224 6.12 11.94 6.30
N GLY A 225 7.17 12.15 5.52
CA GLY A 225 8.50 11.58 5.80
C GLY A 225 9.09 12.05 7.12
N LEU A 226 8.94 13.33 7.47
CA LEU A 226 9.39 13.86 8.77
C LEU A 226 8.63 13.22 9.94
N LEU A 227 7.31 13.07 9.83
CA LEU A 227 6.50 12.42 10.86
C LEU A 227 6.86 10.95 11.06
N LEU A 228 7.06 10.22 9.95
CA LEU A 228 7.50 8.81 10.01
C LEU A 228 8.90 8.69 10.65
N TYR A 229 9.82 9.60 10.31
CA TYR A 229 11.14 9.64 10.90
C TYR A 229 11.09 9.94 12.40
N ASP A 230 10.30 10.94 12.81
CA ASP A 230 10.16 11.35 14.21
C ASP A 230 9.55 10.23 15.05
N PHE A 231 8.56 9.53 14.51
CA PHE A 231 7.99 8.35 15.13
C PHE A 231 9.00 7.20 15.25
N CYS A 232 9.68 6.86 14.15
CA CYS A 232 10.74 5.84 14.21
C CYS A 232 11.84 6.21 15.21
N LYS A 233 12.26 7.47 15.27
CA LYS A 233 13.27 7.91 16.23
C LYS A 233 12.87 7.66 17.70
N GLN A 234 11.58 7.72 18.00
CA GLN A 234 11.05 7.50 19.36
C GLN A 234 10.82 6.02 19.67
N VAL A 235 10.36 5.22 18.70
CA VAL A 235 9.85 3.86 18.95
C VAL A 235 10.73 2.78 18.30
N TYR A 236 11.24 3.01 17.07
CA TYR A 236 12.00 2.06 16.26
C TYR A 236 13.26 2.73 15.66
N PRO A 237 14.22 3.15 16.48
CA PRO A 237 15.35 3.98 16.05
C PRO A 237 16.22 3.36 14.96
N GLU A 238 16.23 2.03 14.83
CA GLU A 238 16.94 1.30 13.78
C GLU A 238 16.39 1.57 12.38
N TYR A 239 15.12 1.95 12.26
CA TYR A 239 14.50 2.25 10.96
C TYR A 239 14.68 3.70 10.50
N THR A 240 15.20 4.60 11.33
CA THR A 240 15.40 6.00 10.96
C THR A 240 16.24 6.17 9.70
N VAL A 241 17.29 5.36 9.55
CA VAL A 241 18.14 5.39 8.35
C VAL A 241 17.34 4.97 7.10
N HIS A 242 16.44 4.02 7.21
CA HIS A 242 15.62 3.55 6.07
C HIS A 242 14.65 4.64 5.59
N VAL A 243 14.08 5.43 6.51
CA VAL A 243 13.27 6.61 6.16
C VAL A 243 14.10 7.66 5.43
N SER A 244 15.32 7.93 5.93
CA SER A 244 16.25 8.86 5.28
C SER A 244 16.69 8.38 3.89
N VAL A 245 16.91 7.07 3.73
CA VAL A 245 17.22 6.45 2.42
C VAL A 245 16.07 6.63 1.45
N ALA A 246 14.83 6.32 1.88
CA ALA A 246 13.63 6.51 1.06
C ALA A 246 13.46 7.98 0.63
N TRP A 247 13.68 8.93 1.54
CA TRP A 247 13.67 10.36 1.25
C TRP A 247 14.66 10.75 0.14
N ILE A 248 15.90 10.28 0.24
CA ILE A 248 16.95 10.61 -0.72
C ILE A 248 16.69 9.98 -2.08
N ILE A 249 16.29 8.70 -2.13
CA ILE A 249 15.94 7.98 -3.37
C ILE A 249 14.79 8.69 -4.10
N ALA A 250 13.82 9.20 -3.36
CA ALA A 250 12.68 9.93 -3.92
C ALA A 250 13.03 11.31 -4.51
N GLY A 251 14.29 11.74 -4.44
CA GLY A 251 14.72 13.05 -4.93
C GLY A 251 14.22 14.23 -4.10
N LEU A 252 13.79 14.00 -2.86
CA LEU A 252 13.36 15.06 -1.96
C LEU A 252 14.54 15.91 -1.48
N SER A 253 14.27 17.13 -1.01
CA SER A 253 15.31 18.09 -0.64
C SER A 253 16.30 17.55 0.37
N LEU A 254 17.57 17.41 -0.04
CA LEU A 254 18.66 16.96 0.85
C LEU A 254 18.91 17.89 2.05
N LYS A 255 18.56 19.20 1.90
CA LYS A 255 18.68 20.17 3.02
C LYS A 255 17.65 19.93 4.12
N LYS A 256 16.54 19.29 3.77
CA LYS A 256 15.45 18.97 4.71
C LYS A 256 15.41 17.48 5.08
N ALA A 257 16.35 16.69 4.56
CA ALA A 257 16.36 15.25 4.80
C ALA A 257 16.38 14.96 6.30
N PRO A 258 15.50 14.06 6.78
CA PRO A 258 15.46 13.67 8.18
C PRO A 258 16.64 12.75 8.50
N ALA A 259 17.77 13.34 8.84
CA ALA A 259 18.99 12.65 9.23
C ALA A 259 19.84 13.55 10.13
N GLU A 260 20.61 12.96 11.03
CA GLU A 260 21.51 13.73 11.88
C GLU A 260 22.56 14.48 11.06
N LYS A 261 22.98 13.90 9.92
CA LYS A 261 23.98 14.51 9.05
C LYS A 261 23.97 13.94 7.64
N VAL A 262 23.39 14.68 6.69
CA VAL A 262 23.56 14.40 5.25
C VAL A 262 24.69 15.25 4.72
N MET A 263 25.71 14.62 4.12
CA MET A 263 26.89 15.32 3.62
C MET A 263 26.87 15.34 2.09
N THR A 264 26.82 16.54 1.50
CA THR A 264 26.69 16.76 0.05
C THR A 264 27.99 17.15 -0.67
N LYS A 265 29.09 17.37 0.07
CA LYS A 265 30.39 17.70 -0.51
C LYS A 265 31.46 16.77 0.09
N HIS A 266 31.94 15.84 -0.73
CA HIS A 266 33.01 14.94 -0.32
C HIS A 266 34.15 14.94 -1.33
N GLN A 267 35.37 14.88 -0.80
CA GLN A 267 36.52 14.36 -1.52
C GLN A 267 36.29 12.87 -1.67
N ASN A 268 36.33 12.40 -2.92
CA ASN A 268 35.91 11.09 -3.36
C ASN A 268 36.53 9.93 -2.59
N PRO A 269 35.74 8.99 -2.05
CA PRO A 269 36.26 7.67 -1.75
C PRO A 269 36.45 6.93 -3.10
N PRO A 270 37.69 6.53 -3.46
CA PRO A 270 37.98 5.94 -4.77
C PRO A 270 37.17 4.68 -5.10
N SER A 271 36.84 3.89 -4.07
CA SER A 271 36.06 2.66 -4.21
C SER A 271 34.62 2.90 -4.63
N VAL A 272 33.96 3.92 -4.07
CA VAL A 272 32.58 4.27 -4.40
C VAL A 272 32.47 4.84 -5.81
N TRP A 273 33.42 5.70 -6.15
CA TRP A 273 33.49 6.33 -7.46
C TRP A 273 33.61 5.28 -8.58
N ASN A 274 34.50 4.29 -8.38
CA ASN A 274 34.67 3.20 -9.36
C ASN A 274 33.42 2.34 -9.54
N ILE A 275 32.65 2.10 -8.47
CA ILE A 275 31.38 1.34 -8.53
C ILE A 275 30.32 2.14 -9.28
N LEU A 276 30.22 3.44 -9.04
CA LEU A 276 29.20 4.31 -9.62
C LEU A 276 29.55 4.80 -11.03
N GLN A 277 30.82 5.06 -11.34
CA GLN A 277 31.27 5.44 -12.68
C GLN A 277 31.05 4.34 -13.74
N GLY A 278 31.08 3.06 -13.36
CA GLY A 278 30.75 1.97 -14.27
C GLY A 278 29.30 2.00 -14.80
N LYS A 279 28.41 2.71 -14.09
CA LYS A 279 26.98 2.84 -14.46
C LYS A 279 26.61 4.24 -14.96
N TYR A 280 27.28 5.30 -14.52
CA TYR A 280 26.88 6.69 -14.76
C TYR A 280 28.09 7.52 -15.19
N LYS A 281 28.04 8.12 -16.39
CA LYS A 281 29.13 8.94 -16.93
C LYS A 281 29.15 10.34 -16.30
N ASP A 282 30.34 10.84 -16.04
CA ASP A 282 30.86 12.23 -15.85
C ASP A 282 30.08 13.32 -15.09
N SER A 283 28.80 13.18 -14.76
CA SER A 283 27.99 14.21 -14.11
C SER A 283 27.45 13.85 -12.71
N LEU A 284 28.01 12.81 -12.10
CA LEU A 284 27.51 12.24 -10.85
C LEU A 284 27.79 13.16 -9.65
N LYS A 285 26.73 13.60 -8.97
CA LYS A 285 26.83 14.20 -7.63
C LYS A 285 26.67 13.11 -6.59
N LEU A 286 27.58 13.06 -5.62
CA LEU A 286 27.54 12.11 -4.52
C LEU A 286 26.94 12.74 -3.26
N CYS A 287 26.11 11.98 -2.58
CA CYS A 287 25.59 12.27 -1.26
C CYS A 287 25.94 11.10 -0.32
N ARG A 288 26.31 11.40 0.92
CA ARG A 288 26.60 10.42 1.96
C ARG A 288 25.64 10.55 3.13
N LEU A 289 25.07 9.44 3.54
CA LEU A 289 24.29 9.30 4.77
C LEU A 289 25.05 8.37 5.72
N PRO A 290 25.60 8.89 6.84
CA PRO A 290 26.29 8.05 7.83
C PRO A 290 25.34 7.07 8.51
N HIS A 291 25.84 5.87 8.81
CA HIS A 291 25.17 4.84 9.59
C HIS A 291 26.16 4.20 10.58
N LYS A 292 25.68 3.51 11.61
CA LYS A 292 26.50 2.90 12.68
C LYS A 292 27.58 1.95 12.15
N THR A 293 27.29 1.22 11.08
CA THR A 293 28.14 0.18 10.51
C THR A 293 28.76 0.57 9.17
N GLY A 294 28.66 1.85 8.76
CA GLY A 294 29.20 2.33 7.50
C GLY A 294 28.45 3.53 6.95
N ASN A 295 28.45 3.70 5.64
CA ASN A 295 27.78 4.82 4.99
C ASN A 295 26.90 4.34 3.84
N TYR A 296 25.73 4.97 3.68
CA TYR A 296 24.99 4.92 2.44
C TYR A 296 25.49 6.01 1.50
N TRP A 297 25.89 5.61 0.32
CA TRP A 297 26.28 6.53 -0.75
C TRP A 297 25.22 6.54 -1.83
N PHE A 298 24.90 7.72 -2.34
CA PHE A 298 23.91 7.92 -3.39
C PHE A 298 24.57 8.62 -4.57
N GLY A 299 24.40 8.03 -5.75
CA GLY A 299 24.68 8.71 -7.00
C GLY A 299 23.46 9.47 -7.49
N PHE A 300 23.64 10.68 -7.97
CA PHE A 300 22.62 11.52 -8.57
C PHE A 300 22.99 11.83 -10.02
N GLU A 301 22.17 11.37 -10.96
CA GLU A 301 22.29 11.68 -12.37
C GLU A 301 21.38 12.87 -12.70
N PRO A 302 21.96 14.05 -13.10
CA PRO A 302 21.16 15.27 -13.27
C PRO A 302 20.04 15.18 -14.30
N GLU A 303 20.20 14.34 -15.34
CA GLU A 303 19.23 14.21 -16.43
C GLU A 303 18.04 13.33 -16.08
N THR A 304 18.26 12.25 -15.32
CA THR A 304 17.20 11.28 -14.96
C THR A 304 16.66 11.50 -13.57
N GLN A 305 17.32 12.29 -12.73
CA GLN A 305 17.03 12.50 -11.30
C GLN A 305 16.96 11.19 -10.49
N ILE A 306 17.57 10.12 -10.98
CA ILE A 306 17.59 8.82 -10.30
C ILE A 306 18.68 8.80 -9.22
N HIS A 307 18.28 8.49 -7.99
CA HIS A 307 19.18 8.25 -6.87
C HIS A 307 19.38 6.75 -6.68
N VAL A 308 20.61 6.27 -6.86
CA VAL A 308 20.97 4.87 -6.62
C VAL A 308 21.74 4.76 -5.33
N PRO A 309 21.20 4.09 -4.29
CA PRO A 309 21.93 3.88 -3.05
C PRO A 309 22.93 2.74 -3.18
N VAL A 310 24.12 2.94 -2.64
CA VAL A 310 25.12 1.89 -2.43
C VAL A 310 25.53 1.96 -0.97
N PHE A 311 25.37 0.86 -0.23
CA PHE A 311 25.87 0.78 1.14
C PHE A 311 27.32 0.32 1.14
N ILE A 312 28.19 1.08 1.81
CA ILE A 312 29.58 0.73 2.00
C ILE A 312 29.86 0.68 3.49
N ALA A 313 30.22 -0.51 3.99
CA ALA A 313 30.74 -0.65 5.33
C ALA A 313 32.13 -0.02 5.37
N GLU A 314 32.35 0.90 6.30
CA GLU A 314 33.70 1.40 6.64
C GLU A 314 34.22 0.48 7.75
N ASN A 315 35.37 -0.21 7.50
CA ASN A 315 36.08 -1.00 8.48
C ASN A 315 36.79 -0.06 9.45
#